data_a078aa67c926ef209795f394ef254387
#
_entry.id   a078aa67c926ef209795f394ef254387
#
_cell.length_a   1.000
_cell.length_b   1.000
_cell.length_c   1.000
_cell.angle_alpha   90.00
_cell.angle_beta   90.00
_cell.angle_gamma   90.00
#
_symmetry.space_group_name_H-M   'P 1'
#
loop_
_entity.id
_entity.type
_entity.pdbx_description
1 polymer ?
#
loop_
_entity_poly.entity_id
_entity_poly.type
_entity_poly.pdbx_seq_one_letter_code
_entity_poly.pdbx_strand_id
1 'polypeptide(L)'
;MAELIHSTIGRLLEQTAEAHPHRDAVVYPDRNIRYTYAQFDSLCCQTAKGLMRMGIGKGDHVAIWASNIPEWLAVQFATAKIGAVLVTVNTNYQAHELDYLLKQSDAAALIIMDSYRGTSYPDIVNSLIPELKEAKPGQLKSERYPFLKTLIYIGNKRLPGLYHWDDIERLAKTMTDAELEARMNSLDKDDVINMQYTSGTTGFPKGVMLTHFNVINNAANIAECMALSAQDRMCIPVPFFHCFGCVLGVLACVSVGAAMIPVPEFDPVTVLKTVEKEKCTALHGVPTMFIAELHHPDFDAYDLSTLRTGIMAGSPCPSEVMKAVIERMGMKDITIAYGQTEASPVITQTRANDSFIRRVETTGRALPHTEVKIVEPGTCQEVQRGVQGELCTRGYHVMKGYYKDKEATRKAINHDGWLFTGDLAVMDEDGYCRITGRLKDMLIRGGENIYPREIEEFLYRHPAVLDVQVVGVPDAKFGEEAAAWIKLKDGKSVSSDELKAYCKGKIARHKIPRYVIFTNDYPMTASGKIQKYKLREKTIEMFNLSSTQ
;
A
#
# COMPACT_ATOMS: atom_id res chain seq x y z
N MET A 1 -14.54 21.16 -7.60
CA MET A 1 -13.51 20.13 -7.83
C MET A 1 -12.27 20.84 -8.35
N ALA A 2 -11.13 20.65 -7.71
CA ALA A 2 -9.86 21.18 -8.21
C ALA A 2 -9.57 20.58 -9.61
N GLU A 3 -8.87 21.32 -10.46
CA GLU A 3 -8.43 20.80 -11.77
C GLU A 3 -7.36 19.72 -11.59
N LEU A 4 -7.25 18.83 -12.57
CA LEU A 4 -6.18 17.83 -12.58
C LEU A 4 -4.81 18.47 -12.76
N ILE A 5 -3.83 18.01 -12.01
CA ILE A 5 -2.45 18.51 -12.03
C ILE A 5 -1.72 17.89 -13.22
N HIS A 6 -1.35 18.71 -14.22
CA HIS A 6 -0.58 18.32 -15.39
C HIS A 6 0.90 18.61 -15.17
N SER A 7 1.54 17.84 -14.28
CA SER A 7 2.94 18.03 -13.87
C SER A 7 3.65 16.70 -13.64
N THR A 8 4.97 16.75 -13.43
CA THR A 8 5.77 15.62 -12.95
C THR A 8 5.95 15.69 -11.44
N ILE A 9 6.25 14.56 -10.78
CA ILE A 9 6.48 14.49 -9.32
C ILE A 9 7.62 15.42 -8.90
N GLY A 10 8.69 15.49 -9.72
CA GLY A 10 9.83 16.39 -9.45
C GLY A 10 9.41 17.85 -9.42
N ARG A 11 8.61 18.28 -10.41
CA ARG A 11 8.07 19.65 -10.48
C ARG A 11 7.07 19.95 -9.36
N LEU A 12 6.25 18.97 -8.98
CA LEU A 12 5.34 19.14 -7.84
C LEU A 12 6.12 19.44 -6.54
N LEU A 13 7.22 18.71 -6.28
CA LEU A 13 8.05 18.97 -5.10
C LEU A 13 8.68 20.38 -5.15
N GLU A 14 9.20 20.81 -6.29
CA GLU A 14 9.76 22.17 -6.47
C GLU A 14 8.72 23.25 -6.17
N GLN A 15 7.54 23.15 -6.78
CA GLN A 15 6.44 24.10 -6.55
C GLN A 15 6.03 24.15 -5.07
N THR A 16 6.00 22.99 -4.40
CA THR A 16 5.68 22.92 -2.98
C THR A 16 6.79 23.52 -2.12
N ALA A 17 8.06 23.30 -2.49
CA ALA A 17 9.22 23.88 -1.79
C ALA A 17 9.29 25.40 -1.97
N GLU A 18 8.90 25.93 -3.13
CA GLU A 18 8.77 27.36 -3.37
C GLU A 18 7.63 27.99 -2.56
N ALA A 19 6.48 27.31 -2.49
CA ALA A 19 5.31 27.81 -1.75
C ALA A 19 5.49 27.73 -0.22
N HIS A 20 6.25 26.73 0.26
CA HIS A 20 6.40 26.43 1.69
C HIS A 20 7.86 26.19 2.12
N PRO A 21 8.85 27.03 1.77
CA PRO A 21 10.28 26.73 1.88
C PRO A 21 10.75 26.41 3.31
N HIS A 22 10.13 27.02 4.31
CA HIS A 22 10.55 26.91 5.71
C HIS A 22 9.71 25.94 6.55
N ARG A 23 8.67 25.34 5.95
CA ARG A 23 7.87 24.32 6.67
C ARG A 23 8.60 22.99 6.73
N ASP A 24 8.37 22.25 7.80
CA ASP A 24 8.82 20.86 7.88
C ASP A 24 8.27 20.06 6.69
N ALA A 25 9.13 19.39 5.95
CA ALA A 25 8.77 18.44 4.93
C ALA A 25 8.90 17.00 5.45
N VAL A 26 10.06 16.68 6.06
CA VAL A 26 10.40 15.33 6.52
C VAL A 26 10.96 15.38 7.93
N VAL A 27 10.39 14.58 8.83
CA VAL A 27 10.82 14.50 10.23
C VAL A 27 10.97 13.05 10.68
N TYR A 28 12.18 12.67 11.12
CA TYR A 28 12.46 11.41 11.79
C TYR A 28 12.94 11.71 13.22
N PRO A 29 12.02 11.72 14.21
CA PRO A 29 12.33 12.18 15.56
C PRO A 29 13.39 11.34 16.27
N ASP A 30 13.44 10.02 15.99
CA ASP A 30 14.38 9.09 16.62
C ASP A 30 15.80 9.16 16.01
N ARG A 31 15.93 9.76 14.81
CA ARG A 31 17.21 9.98 14.13
C ARG A 31 17.69 11.42 14.22
N ASN A 32 16.95 12.30 14.88
CA ASN A 32 17.19 13.74 14.92
C ASN A 32 17.32 14.37 13.51
N ILE A 33 16.53 13.88 12.54
CA ILE A 33 16.47 14.39 11.18
C ILE A 33 15.22 15.24 11.02
N ARG A 34 15.42 16.46 10.53
CA ARG A 34 14.35 17.40 10.20
C ARG A 34 14.77 18.21 9.00
N TYR A 35 14.04 18.08 7.89
CA TYR A 35 14.25 18.87 6.68
C TYR A 35 13.04 19.75 6.43
N THR A 36 13.29 21.03 6.12
CA THR A 36 12.27 21.88 5.52
C THR A 36 12.04 21.46 4.07
N TYR A 37 10.95 21.94 3.44
CA TYR A 37 10.70 21.67 2.03
C TYR A 37 11.83 22.12 1.11
N ALA A 38 12.42 23.32 1.35
CA ALA A 38 13.59 23.77 0.60
C ALA A 38 14.81 22.85 0.79
N GLN A 39 15.08 22.38 2.00
CA GLN A 39 16.19 21.45 2.27
C GLN A 39 15.93 20.07 1.66
N PHE A 40 14.68 19.59 1.74
CA PHE A 40 14.31 18.31 1.17
C PHE A 40 14.40 18.30 -0.36
N ASP A 41 13.92 19.35 -1.02
CA ASP A 41 14.06 19.48 -2.48
C ASP A 41 15.54 19.54 -2.90
N SER A 42 16.37 20.31 -2.17
CA SER A 42 17.83 20.36 -2.39
C SER A 42 18.47 18.98 -2.26
N LEU A 43 18.11 18.19 -1.23
CA LEU A 43 18.57 16.81 -1.05
C LEU A 43 18.17 15.92 -2.23
N CYS A 44 16.92 16.04 -2.70
CA CYS A 44 16.42 15.29 -3.85
C CYS A 44 17.14 15.68 -5.15
N CYS A 45 17.44 16.97 -5.35
CA CYS A 45 18.24 17.44 -6.50
C CYS A 45 19.67 16.90 -6.47
N GLN A 46 20.32 16.90 -5.30
CA GLN A 46 21.65 16.31 -5.14
C GLN A 46 21.61 14.80 -5.42
N THR A 47 20.63 14.09 -4.88
CA THR A 47 20.47 12.66 -5.13
C THR A 47 20.23 12.39 -6.63
N ALA A 48 19.39 13.17 -7.29
CA ALA A 48 19.12 13.09 -8.72
C ALA A 48 20.40 13.26 -9.55
N LYS A 49 21.20 14.31 -9.29
CA LYS A 49 22.49 14.54 -9.95
C LYS A 49 23.46 13.39 -9.74
N GLY A 50 23.55 12.87 -8.52
CA GLY A 50 24.39 11.71 -8.20
C GLY A 50 24.01 10.46 -8.99
N LEU A 51 22.70 10.15 -9.06
CA LEU A 51 22.17 9.03 -9.84
C LEU A 51 22.46 9.19 -11.35
N MET A 52 22.25 10.40 -11.89
CA MET A 52 22.61 10.70 -13.30
C MET A 52 24.10 10.46 -13.55
N ARG A 53 24.98 10.86 -12.64
CA ARG A 53 26.43 10.66 -12.76
C ARG A 53 26.86 9.19 -12.65
N MET A 54 26.06 8.37 -11.97
CA MET A 54 26.21 6.91 -11.94
C MET A 54 25.70 6.23 -13.22
N GLY A 55 25.20 7.01 -14.20
CA GLY A 55 24.72 6.52 -15.50
C GLY A 55 23.23 6.13 -15.51
N ILE A 56 22.46 6.52 -14.50
CA ILE A 56 21.01 6.27 -14.46
C ILE A 56 20.29 7.39 -15.24
N GLY A 57 19.44 7.01 -16.17
CA GLY A 57 18.74 7.92 -17.06
C GLY A 57 17.23 7.74 -17.12
N LYS A 58 16.59 8.51 -18.01
CA LYS A 58 15.15 8.40 -18.29
C LYS A 58 14.82 6.99 -18.79
N GLY A 59 13.82 6.37 -18.16
CA GLY A 59 13.34 5.03 -18.50
C GLY A 59 14.13 3.89 -17.86
N ASP A 60 15.26 4.15 -17.20
CA ASP A 60 15.96 3.12 -16.44
C ASP A 60 15.16 2.73 -15.19
N HIS A 61 15.13 1.45 -14.86
CA HIS A 61 14.43 0.93 -13.70
C HIS A 61 15.38 0.87 -12.49
N VAL A 62 15.01 1.56 -11.43
CA VAL A 62 15.77 1.64 -10.17
C VAL A 62 15.01 0.92 -9.07
N ALA A 63 15.47 -0.26 -8.70
CA ALA A 63 14.90 -1.03 -7.60
C ALA A 63 15.40 -0.48 -6.26
N ILE A 64 14.48 -0.26 -5.30
CA ILE A 64 14.84 0.12 -3.93
C ILE A 64 14.32 -0.90 -2.93
N TRP A 65 15.22 -1.48 -2.15
CA TRP A 65 14.94 -2.47 -1.12
C TRP A 65 15.33 -1.95 0.26
N ALA A 66 14.43 -1.16 0.82
CA ALA A 66 14.62 -0.50 2.11
C ALA A 66 13.29 -0.26 2.82
N SER A 67 13.31 -0.08 4.13
CA SER A 67 12.18 0.35 4.94
C SER A 67 11.91 1.86 4.78
N ASN A 68 11.03 2.42 5.61
CA ASN A 68 10.69 3.85 5.57
C ASN A 68 11.84 4.73 6.12
N ILE A 69 12.98 4.76 5.44
CA ILE A 69 14.16 5.56 5.79
C ILE A 69 14.24 6.85 4.96
N PRO A 70 14.99 7.88 5.40
CA PRO A 70 15.12 9.15 4.68
C PRO A 70 15.61 9.00 3.24
N GLU A 71 16.54 8.11 3.02
CA GLU A 71 17.12 7.83 1.71
C GLU A 71 16.07 7.29 0.71
N TRP A 72 15.08 6.54 1.21
CA TRP A 72 13.97 6.06 0.38
C TRP A 72 13.18 7.23 -0.22
N LEU A 73 12.87 8.24 0.59
CA LEU A 73 12.19 9.46 0.14
C LEU A 73 13.04 10.24 -0.87
N ALA A 74 14.34 10.40 -0.59
CA ALA A 74 15.25 11.06 -1.52
C ALA A 74 15.29 10.34 -2.89
N VAL A 75 15.31 9.00 -2.89
CA VAL A 75 15.30 8.18 -4.13
C VAL A 75 13.98 8.34 -4.89
N GLN A 76 12.83 8.33 -4.20
CA GLN A 76 11.52 8.51 -4.86
C GLN A 76 11.47 9.79 -5.69
N PHE A 77 11.89 10.92 -5.11
CA PHE A 77 11.86 12.19 -5.82
C PHE A 77 13.03 12.36 -6.79
N ALA A 78 14.20 11.83 -6.48
CA ALA A 78 15.35 11.86 -7.36
C ALA A 78 15.11 11.08 -8.66
N THR A 79 14.58 9.85 -8.57
CA THR A 79 14.21 9.07 -9.76
C THR A 79 13.14 9.78 -10.58
N ALA A 80 12.17 10.41 -9.90
CA ALA A 80 11.13 11.20 -10.57
C ALA A 80 11.68 12.44 -11.28
N LYS A 81 12.69 13.14 -10.72
CA LYS A 81 13.35 14.29 -11.35
C LYS A 81 14.17 13.90 -12.60
N ILE A 82 14.66 12.68 -12.66
CA ILE A 82 15.48 12.22 -13.81
C ILE A 82 14.71 11.34 -14.81
N GLY A 83 13.45 11.00 -14.51
CA GLY A 83 12.59 10.15 -15.34
C GLY A 83 12.93 8.65 -15.27
N ALA A 84 13.67 8.23 -14.25
CA ALA A 84 13.90 6.81 -13.96
C ALA A 84 12.70 6.21 -13.24
N VAL A 85 12.35 4.96 -13.56
CA VAL A 85 11.21 4.27 -13.00
C VAL A 85 11.60 3.66 -11.65
N LEU A 86 10.97 4.12 -10.58
CA LEU A 86 11.16 3.55 -9.25
C LEU A 86 10.46 2.19 -9.15
N VAL A 87 11.23 1.13 -8.95
CA VAL A 87 10.74 -0.23 -8.71
C VAL A 87 10.77 -0.50 -7.21
N THR A 88 9.61 -0.62 -6.60
CA THR A 88 9.53 -0.80 -5.15
C THR A 88 9.67 -2.28 -4.78
N VAL A 89 10.59 -2.58 -3.85
CA VAL A 89 10.86 -3.95 -3.40
C VAL A 89 10.28 -4.16 -2.00
N ASN A 90 9.48 -5.19 -1.83
CA ASN A 90 8.92 -5.56 -0.53
C ASN A 90 10.03 -5.92 0.46
N THR A 91 10.02 -5.28 1.63
CA THR A 91 11.06 -5.46 2.67
C THR A 91 11.19 -6.89 3.20
N ASN A 92 10.14 -7.70 3.08
CA ASN A 92 10.16 -9.11 3.52
C ASN A 92 10.61 -10.11 2.43
N TYR A 93 10.98 -9.64 1.23
CA TYR A 93 11.47 -10.54 0.20
C TYR A 93 12.74 -11.27 0.65
N GLN A 94 12.86 -12.50 0.19
CA GLN A 94 14.05 -13.34 0.32
C GLN A 94 14.72 -13.48 -1.06
N ALA A 95 15.74 -14.30 -1.13
CA ALA A 95 16.52 -14.49 -2.37
C ALA A 95 15.66 -14.87 -3.59
N HIS A 96 14.65 -15.74 -3.39
CA HIS A 96 13.81 -16.21 -4.49
C HIS A 96 12.94 -15.08 -5.09
N GLU A 97 12.28 -14.29 -4.24
CA GLU A 97 11.43 -13.20 -4.69
C GLU A 97 12.24 -12.04 -5.28
N LEU A 98 13.41 -11.76 -4.69
CA LEU A 98 14.30 -10.72 -5.22
C LEU A 98 14.85 -11.12 -6.59
N ASP A 99 15.27 -12.38 -6.77
CA ASP A 99 15.73 -12.91 -8.06
C ASP A 99 14.67 -12.73 -9.15
N TYR A 100 13.44 -13.11 -8.84
CA TYR A 100 12.31 -12.93 -9.76
C TYR A 100 12.10 -11.45 -10.13
N LEU A 101 12.05 -10.55 -9.12
CA LEU A 101 11.81 -9.13 -9.33
C LEU A 101 12.90 -8.50 -10.20
N LEU A 102 14.18 -8.75 -9.91
CA LEU A 102 15.30 -8.17 -10.67
C LEU A 102 15.28 -8.59 -12.15
N LYS A 103 14.94 -9.86 -12.43
CA LYS A 103 14.81 -10.35 -13.81
C LYS A 103 13.60 -9.79 -14.53
N GLN A 104 12.45 -9.79 -13.84
CA GLN A 104 11.19 -9.38 -14.46
C GLN A 104 11.15 -7.87 -14.72
N SER A 105 11.69 -7.07 -13.79
CA SER A 105 11.70 -5.62 -13.88
C SER A 105 12.77 -5.04 -14.82
N ASP A 106 13.73 -5.82 -15.33
CA ASP A 106 14.91 -5.28 -16.03
C ASP A 106 15.62 -4.18 -15.23
N ALA A 107 15.76 -4.37 -13.92
CA ALA A 107 16.37 -3.38 -13.05
C ALA A 107 17.79 -3.01 -13.54
N ALA A 108 18.02 -1.73 -13.81
CA ALA A 108 19.34 -1.19 -14.17
C ALA A 108 20.17 -0.84 -12.92
N ALA A 109 19.47 -0.52 -11.82
CA ALA A 109 20.09 -0.26 -10.53
C ALA A 109 19.32 -0.92 -9.40
N LEU A 110 20.05 -1.29 -8.33
CA LEU A 110 19.50 -1.80 -7.07
C LEU A 110 20.08 -1.03 -5.90
N ILE A 111 19.21 -0.41 -5.09
CA ILE A 111 19.55 0.30 -3.86
C ILE A 111 19.11 -0.56 -2.67
N ILE A 112 20.01 -0.87 -1.75
CA ILE A 112 19.75 -1.72 -0.59
C ILE A 112 20.19 -1.05 0.70
N MET A 113 19.47 -1.28 1.78
CA MET A 113 19.93 -1.01 3.14
C MET A 113 20.63 -2.23 3.76
N ASP A 114 21.12 -2.11 4.99
CA ASP A 114 21.88 -3.16 5.67
C ASP A 114 21.03 -4.40 5.98
N SER A 115 19.93 -4.20 6.72
CA SER A 115 19.09 -5.32 7.16
C SER A 115 17.68 -4.90 7.54
N TYR A 116 16.76 -5.85 7.54
CA TYR A 116 15.41 -5.66 8.03
C TYR A 116 14.92 -6.91 8.76
N ARG A 117 14.44 -6.76 10.01
CA ARG A 117 13.95 -7.88 10.86
C ARG A 117 14.88 -9.07 10.89
N GLY A 118 16.18 -8.82 11.03
CA GLY A 118 17.21 -9.88 11.10
C GLY A 118 17.63 -10.45 9.75
N THR A 119 17.03 -10.02 8.63
CA THR A 119 17.43 -10.44 7.28
C THR A 119 18.50 -9.48 6.75
N SER A 120 19.71 -9.98 6.49
CA SER A 120 20.79 -9.23 5.84
C SER A 120 20.55 -9.14 4.34
N TYR A 121 20.37 -7.91 3.82
CA TYR A 121 20.18 -7.70 2.39
C TYR A 121 21.48 -7.86 1.59
N PRO A 122 22.65 -7.39 2.10
CA PRO A 122 23.93 -7.65 1.44
C PRO A 122 24.23 -9.13 1.26
N ASP A 123 23.92 -10.00 2.26
CA ASP A 123 24.18 -11.44 2.16
C ASP A 123 23.32 -12.08 1.07
N ILE A 124 22.05 -11.71 1.00
CA ILE A 124 21.16 -12.19 -0.07
C ILE A 124 21.67 -11.72 -1.44
N VAL A 125 22.02 -10.43 -1.57
CA VAL A 125 22.52 -9.87 -2.83
C VAL A 125 23.82 -10.56 -3.24
N ASN A 126 24.77 -10.75 -2.33
CA ASN A 126 26.03 -11.44 -2.61
C ASN A 126 25.81 -12.92 -3.02
N SER A 127 24.80 -13.58 -2.47
CA SER A 127 24.44 -14.95 -2.86
C SER A 127 23.86 -15.04 -4.28
N LEU A 128 23.12 -14.01 -4.70
CA LEU A 128 22.50 -13.93 -6.02
C LEU A 128 23.47 -13.42 -7.09
N ILE A 129 24.42 -12.56 -6.70
CA ILE A 129 25.33 -11.82 -7.60
C ILE A 129 26.76 -11.96 -7.09
N PRO A 130 27.36 -13.16 -7.17
CA PRO A 130 28.72 -13.39 -6.68
C PRO A 130 29.78 -12.57 -7.42
N GLU A 131 29.50 -12.12 -8.63
CA GLU A 131 30.36 -11.26 -9.47
C GLU A 131 30.68 -9.92 -8.81
N LEU A 132 29.89 -9.47 -7.82
CA LEU A 132 30.13 -8.23 -7.08
C LEU A 132 31.48 -8.19 -6.36
N LYS A 133 32.03 -9.35 -5.97
CA LYS A 133 33.33 -9.44 -5.28
C LYS A 133 34.48 -8.85 -6.10
N GLU A 134 34.40 -8.96 -7.45
CA GLU A 134 35.41 -8.53 -8.39
C GLU A 134 34.99 -7.30 -9.21
N ALA A 135 33.70 -6.93 -9.17
CA ALA A 135 33.19 -5.80 -9.90
C ALA A 135 33.63 -4.47 -9.30
N LYS A 136 33.83 -3.47 -10.16
CA LYS A 136 33.92 -2.08 -9.72
C LYS A 136 32.52 -1.48 -9.62
N PRO A 137 32.26 -0.56 -8.68
CA PRO A 137 30.98 0.11 -8.59
C PRO A 137 30.53 0.70 -9.95
N GLY A 138 29.28 0.41 -10.34
CA GLY A 138 28.71 0.85 -11.61
C GLY A 138 29.15 0.06 -12.85
N GLN A 139 29.94 -0.99 -12.70
CA GLN A 139 30.47 -1.81 -13.80
C GLN A 139 30.16 -3.30 -13.64
N LEU A 140 29.08 -3.63 -12.95
CA LEU A 140 28.65 -5.01 -12.83
C LEU A 140 28.34 -5.59 -14.22
N LYS A 141 28.81 -6.82 -14.46
CA LYS A 141 28.47 -7.63 -15.61
C LYS A 141 27.97 -8.98 -15.08
N SER A 142 26.68 -9.21 -15.18
CA SER A 142 26.06 -10.47 -14.78
C SER A 142 25.23 -11.02 -15.92
N GLU A 143 25.47 -12.28 -16.29
CA GLU A 143 24.62 -12.98 -17.27
C GLU A 143 23.19 -13.18 -16.73
N ARG A 144 23.09 -13.37 -15.40
CA ARG A 144 21.80 -13.57 -14.72
C ARG A 144 20.92 -12.31 -14.71
N TYR A 145 21.55 -11.12 -14.63
CA TYR A 145 20.89 -9.81 -14.58
C TYR A 145 21.51 -8.85 -15.59
N PRO A 146 21.23 -9.03 -16.89
CA PRO A 146 21.96 -8.32 -17.96
C PRO A 146 21.78 -6.80 -17.95
N PHE A 147 20.70 -6.30 -17.35
CA PHE A 147 20.45 -4.87 -17.23
C PHE A 147 21.07 -4.24 -15.98
N LEU A 148 21.31 -5.03 -14.92
CA LEU A 148 21.79 -4.53 -13.64
C LEU A 148 23.26 -4.17 -13.70
N LYS A 149 23.57 -2.87 -13.61
CA LYS A 149 24.94 -2.35 -13.66
C LYS A 149 25.37 -1.69 -12.37
N THR A 150 24.43 -1.05 -11.67
CA THR A 150 24.70 -0.17 -10.54
C THR A 150 24.02 -0.70 -9.28
N LEU A 151 24.82 -0.95 -8.25
CA LEU A 151 24.29 -1.24 -6.91
C LEU A 151 24.74 -0.15 -5.95
N ILE A 152 23.83 0.27 -5.05
CA ILE A 152 24.06 1.31 -4.05
C ILE A 152 23.70 0.76 -2.69
N TYR A 153 24.59 0.92 -1.74
CA TYR A 153 24.40 0.44 -0.37
C TYR A 153 24.21 1.60 0.59
N ILE A 154 23.15 1.53 1.38
CA ILE A 154 22.82 2.43 2.48
C ILE A 154 23.18 1.74 3.78
N GLY A 155 24.28 2.15 4.41
CA GLY A 155 24.77 1.57 5.67
C GLY A 155 26.11 2.16 6.07
N ASN A 156 26.75 1.57 7.08
CA ASN A 156 27.97 2.13 7.69
C ASN A 156 29.29 1.60 7.11
N LYS A 157 29.22 0.69 6.12
CA LYS A 157 30.40 0.01 5.57
C LYS A 157 30.47 0.22 4.07
N ARG A 158 31.67 0.15 3.49
CA ARG A 158 31.84 0.05 2.05
C ARG A 158 31.88 -1.42 1.64
N LEU A 159 31.02 -1.81 0.72
CA LEU A 159 30.93 -3.18 0.23
C LEU A 159 31.56 -3.31 -1.17
N PRO A 160 32.23 -4.44 -1.47
CA PRO A 160 32.81 -4.67 -2.79
C PRO A 160 31.75 -4.59 -3.90
N GLY A 161 32.07 -3.93 -5.00
CA GLY A 161 31.20 -3.82 -6.17
C GLY A 161 30.02 -2.84 -6.05
N LEU A 162 29.77 -2.27 -4.87
CA LEU A 162 28.68 -1.34 -4.62
C LEU A 162 29.20 0.09 -4.44
N TYR A 163 28.44 1.07 -4.94
CA TYR A 163 28.55 2.43 -4.44
C TYR A 163 28.07 2.49 -2.99
N HIS A 164 28.69 3.32 -2.17
CA HIS A 164 28.16 3.72 -0.88
C HIS A 164 27.23 4.93 -1.06
N TRP A 165 26.22 5.08 -0.19
CA TRP A 165 25.28 6.19 -0.27
C TRP A 165 25.98 7.57 -0.34
N ASP A 166 27.04 7.78 0.44
CA ASP A 166 27.80 9.04 0.42
C ASP A 166 28.48 9.34 -0.94
N ASP A 167 28.66 8.34 -1.79
CA ASP A 167 29.21 8.57 -3.13
C ASP A 167 28.24 9.37 -4.00
N ILE A 168 26.92 9.33 -3.73
CA ILE A 168 25.90 10.11 -4.41
C ILE A 168 26.21 11.60 -4.28
N GLU A 169 26.41 12.10 -3.05
CA GLU A 169 26.73 13.51 -2.80
C GLU A 169 28.04 13.93 -3.47
N ARG A 170 29.05 13.10 -3.38
CA ARG A 170 30.36 13.37 -4.02
C ARG A 170 30.24 13.46 -5.53
N LEU A 171 29.49 12.56 -6.16
CA LEU A 171 29.26 12.54 -7.61
C LEU A 171 28.35 13.69 -8.06
N ALA A 172 27.36 14.05 -7.27
CA ALA A 172 26.47 15.16 -7.55
C ALA A 172 27.21 16.49 -7.78
N LYS A 173 28.33 16.72 -7.04
CA LYS A 173 29.15 17.92 -7.16
C LYS A 173 29.80 18.08 -8.55
N THR A 174 29.84 17.01 -9.35
CA THR A 174 30.38 17.01 -10.72
C THR A 174 29.31 17.29 -11.79
N MET A 175 28.05 17.53 -11.40
CA MET A 175 26.95 17.88 -12.30
C MET A 175 26.37 19.25 -11.94
N THR A 176 26.01 20.01 -12.95
CA THR A 176 25.41 21.33 -12.81
C THR A 176 23.91 21.25 -12.59
N ASP A 177 23.30 22.32 -12.05
CA ASP A 177 21.85 22.45 -11.95
C ASP A 177 21.21 22.51 -13.34
N ALA A 178 21.89 23.12 -14.32
CA ALA A 178 21.42 23.21 -15.70
C ALA A 178 21.27 21.83 -16.38
N GLU A 179 22.16 20.87 -16.08
CA GLU A 179 22.06 19.49 -16.60
C GLU A 179 20.85 18.76 -16.01
N LEU A 180 20.58 18.93 -14.70
CA LEU A 180 19.38 18.39 -14.05
C LEU A 180 18.12 19.06 -14.62
N GLU A 181 18.12 20.38 -14.76
CA GLU A 181 16.99 21.15 -15.28
C GLU A 181 16.66 20.72 -16.72
N ALA A 182 17.67 20.56 -17.58
CA ALA A 182 17.49 20.06 -18.94
C ALA A 182 16.85 18.65 -18.95
N ARG A 183 17.25 17.78 -18.01
CA ARG A 183 16.64 16.45 -17.84
C ARG A 183 15.19 16.56 -17.41
N MET A 184 14.87 17.35 -16.39
CA MET A 184 13.51 17.54 -15.89
C MET A 184 12.58 18.10 -16.98
N ASN A 185 13.07 19.01 -17.82
CA ASN A 185 12.32 19.57 -18.95
C ASN A 185 12.06 18.57 -20.09
N SER A 186 12.78 17.45 -20.14
CA SER A 186 12.58 16.37 -21.11
C SER A 186 11.53 15.34 -20.69
N LEU A 187 10.94 15.48 -19.51
CA LEU A 187 9.99 14.53 -18.94
C LEU A 187 8.55 14.91 -19.29
N ASP A 188 7.71 13.89 -19.44
CA ASP A 188 6.27 14.04 -19.66
C ASP A 188 5.48 13.49 -18.47
N LYS A 189 4.33 14.10 -18.15
CA LYS A 189 3.44 13.64 -17.09
C LYS A 189 2.94 12.19 -17.29
N ASP A 190 2.92 11.71 -18.53
CA ASP A 190 2.49 10.37 -18.90
C ASP A 190 3.65 9.35 -18.97
N ASP A 191 4.88 9.78 -18.65
CA ASP A 191 6.00 8.86 -18.46
C ASP A 191 5.72 7.93 -17.26
N VAL A 192 6.03 6.63 -17.42
CA VAL A 192 5.98 5.67 -16.30
C VAL A 192 7.08 6.03 -15.31
N ILE A 193 6.70 6.19 -14.05
CA ILE A 193 7.61 6.65 -13.00
C ILE A 193 7.68 5.73 -11.80
N ASN A 194 6.70 4.86 -11.66
CA ASN A 194 6.64 3.92 -10.55
C ASN A 194 6.18 2.55 -11.05
N MET A 195 6.84 1.50 -10.59
CA MET A 195 6.45 0.12 -10.84
C MET A 195 6.32 -0.63 -9.52
N GLN A 196 5.11 -1.07 -9.22
CA GLN A 196 4.82 -1.81 -8.00
C GLN A 196 4.41 -3.24 -8.30
N TYR A 197 4.98 -4.16 -7.53
CA TYR A 197 4.71 -5.58 -7.67
C TYR A 197 3.56 -6.01 -6.79
N THR A 198 2.48 -6.47 -7.42
CA THR A 198 1.31 -7.01 -6.72
C THR A 198 1.34 -8.53 -6.76
N SER A 199 0.99 -9.17 -5.64
CA SER A 199 0.77 -10.62 -5.59
C SER A 199 -0.44 -10.97 -6.45
N GLY A 200 -0.16 -11.43 -7.67
CA GLY A 200 -1.20 -11.92 -8.59
C GLY A 200 -1.89 -13.18 -8.04
N THR A 201 -3.10 -13.42 -8.54
CA THR A 201 -3.87 -14.64 -8.23
C THR A 201 -3.30 -15.90 -8.88
N THR A 202 -2.32 -15.75 -9.78
CA THR A 202 -1.77 -16.80 -10.66
C THR A 202 -0.34 -17.19 -10.33
N GLY A 203 0.19 -16.85 -9.15
CA GLY A 203 1.48 -17.29 -8.63
C GLY A 203 2.57 -16.23 -8.58
N PHE A 204 2.98 -15.62 -9.69
CA PHE A 204 4.06 -14.63 -9.69
C PHE A 204 3.54 -13.18 -9.64
N PRO A 205 4.21 -12.29 -8.89
CA PRO A 205 3.84 -10.88 -8.83
C PRO A 205 3.96 -10.18 -10.18
N LYS A 206 3.01 -9.27 -10.48
CA LYS A 206 3.00 -8.47 -11.71
C LYS A 206 3.45 -7.05 -11.44
N GLY A 207 4.28 -6.49 -12.31
CA GLY A 207 4.74 -5.10 -12.23
C GLY A 207 3.68 -4.14 -12.78
N VAL A 208 2.99 -3.42 -11.91
CA VAL A 208 2.00 -2.40 -12.26
C VAL A 208 2.71 -1.10 -12.62
N MET A 209 2.51 -0.60 -13.84
CA MET A 209 3.14 0.63 -14.34
C MET A 209 2.25 1.85 -14.07
N LEU A 210 2.76 2.80 -13.27
CA LEU A 210 2.08 4.05 -12.90
C LEU A 210 2.84 5.25 -13.43
N THR A 211 2.11 6.25 -13.96
CA THR A 211 2.68 7.49 -14.49
C THR A 211 2.71 8.59 -13.42
N HIS A 212 3.46 9.67 -13.67
CA HIS A 212 3.38 10.87 -12.83
C HIS A 212 1.94 11.36 -12.67
N PHE A 213 1.20 11.42 -13.80
CA PHE A 213 -0.18 11.91 -13.83
C PHE A 213 -1.12 11.06 -12.99
N ASN A 214 -0.96 9.72 -13.04
CA ASN A 214 -1.76 8.82 -12.23
C ASN A 214 -1.59 9.13 -10.73
N VAL A 215 -0.36 9.07 -10.23
CA VAL A 215 -0.09 9.08 -8.78
C VAL A 215 -0.23 10.47 -8.16
N ILE A 216 0.14 11.54 -8.89
CA ILE A 216 -0.01 12.93 -8.41
C ILE A 216 -1.49 13.26 -8.18
N ASN A 217 -2.32 12.97 -9.19
CA ASN A 217 -3.74 13.31 -9.10
C ASN A 217 -4.49 12.43 -8.10
N ASN A 218 -4.09 11.16 -7.95
CA ASN A 218 -4.65 10.32 -6.91
C ASN A 218 -4.28 10.86 -5.51
N ALA A 219 -3.02 11.22 -5.30
CA ALA A 219 -2.54 11.81 -4.05
C ALA A 219 -3.24 13.13 -3.69
N ALA A 220 -3.38 14.06 -4.65
CA ALA A 220 -4.04 15.34 -4.44
C ALA A 220 -5.54 15.17 -4.11
N ASN A 221 -6.23 14.29 -4.85
CA ASN A 221 -7.66 14.05 -4.61
C ASN A 221 -7.93 13.37 -3.26
N ILE A 222 -7.07 12.44 -2.81
CA ILE A 222 -7.23 11.84 -1.48
C ILE A 222 -6.91 12.82 -0.36
N ALA A 223 -5.96 13.73 -0.57
CA ALA A 223 -5.67 14.81 0.38
C ALA A 223 -6.89 15.74 0.54
N GLU A 224 -7.56 16.11 -0.56
CA GLU A 224 -8.83 16.86 -0.53
C GLU A 224 -9.90 16.09 0.26
N CYS A 225 -10.05 14.78 0.04
CA CYS A 225 -11.03 13.96 0.75
C CYS A 225 -10.82 13.93 2.26
N MET A 226 -9.56 13.98 2.72
CA MET A 226 -9.19 14.03 4.14
C MET A 226 -9.22 15.45 4.72
N ALA A 227 -9.46 16.47 3.90
CA ALA A 227 -9.25 17.87 4.24
C ALA A 227 -7.82 18.13 4.76
N LEU A 228 -6.83 17.50 4.14
CA LEU A 228 -5.41 17.67 4.47
C LEU A 228 -4.93 19.05 3.96
N SER A 229 -4.06 19.69 4.72
CA SER A 229 -3.54 21.02 4.44
C SER A 229 -2.07 21.15 4.79
N ALA A 230 -1.45 22.26 4.42
CA ALA A 230 -0.08 22.58 4.79
C ALA A 230 0.16 22.67 6.32
N GLN A 231 -0.89 22.78 7.12
CA GLN A 231 -0.78 22.83 8.59
C GLN A 231 -0.65 21.43 9.21
N ASP A 232 -0.94 20.39 8.43
CA ASP A 232 -1.00 19.03 8.93
C ASP A 232 0.39 18.37 9.04
N ARG A 233 0.46 17.40 9.94
CA ARG A 233 1.62 16.58 10.23
C ARG A 233 1.18 15.13 10.19
N MET A 234 1.60 14.42 9.16
CA MET A 234 1.14 13.07 8.86
C MET A 234 2.10 12.02 9.41
N CYS A 235 1.66 11.23 10.39
CA CYS A 235 2.37 10.01 10.79
C CYS A 235 2.16 8.91 9.75
N ILE A 236 3.26 8.34 9.21
CA ILE A 236 3.24 7.37 8.12
C ILE A 236 3.92 6.07 8.56
N PRO A 237 3.21 5.16 9.26
CA PRO A 237 3.75 3.84 9.63
C PRO A 237 3.59 2.80 8.52
N VAL A 238 2.79 3.09 7.49
CA VAL A 238 2.55 2.20 6.35
C VAL A 238 3.78 2.16 5.42
N PRO A 239 4.13 0.99 4.85
CA PRO A 239 5.38 0.83 4.10
C PRO A 239 5.43 1.67 2.82
N PHE A 240 6.59 2.31 2.56
CA PHE A 240 6.83 3.09 1.35
C PHE A 240 6.89 2.25 0.08
N PHE A 241 7.26 0.98 0.16
CA PHE A 241 7.25 0.11 -1.01
C PHE A 241 5.85 -0.20 -1.55
N HIS A 242 4.80 0.21 -0.84
CA HIS A 242 3.39 0.09 -1.25
C HIS A 242 2.80 1.47 -1.52
N CYS A 243 1.83 1.56 -2.48
CA CYS A 243 1.14 2.82 -2.78
C CYS A 243 0.56 3.52 -1.55
N PHE A 244 0.15 2.78 -0.53
CA PHE A 244 -0.37 3.39 0.70
C PHE A 244 0.67 4.29 1.37
N GLY A 245 1.94 3.89 1.37
CA GLY A 245 3.02 4.74 1.89
C GLY A 245 3.46 5.81 0.90
N CYS A 246 3.95 5.40 -0.28
CA CYS A 246 4.61 6.33 -1.22
C CYS A 246 3.65 7.28 -1.96
N VAL A 247 2.38 6.91 -2.16
CA VAL A 247 1.39 7.77 -2.82
C VAL A 247 0.49 8.44 -1.77
N LEU A 248 -0.26 7.65 -0.97
CA LEU A 248 -1.26 8.21 -0.06
C LEU A 248 -0.62 8.90 1.16
N GLY A 249 0.56 8.46 1.60
CA GLY A 249 1.32 9.15 2.65
C GLY A 249 2.18 10.27 2.08
N VAL A 250 3.20 9.91 1.29
CA VAL A 250 4.25 10.82 0.85
C VAL A 250 3.75 11.86 -0.15
N LEU A 251 3.20 11.43 -1.31
CA LEU A 251 2.77 12.37 -2.35
C LEU A 251 1.56 13.20 -1.92
N ALA A 252 0.66 12.66 -1.09
CA ALA A 252 -0.44 13.45 -0.54
C ALA A 252 0.05 14.60 0.34
N CYS A 253 1.05 14.36 1.20
CA CYS A 253 1.66 15.44 1.99
C CYS A 253 2.31 16.49 1.10
N VAL A 254 3.10 16.07 0.11
CA VAL A 254 3.76 17.00 -0.81
C VAL A 254 2.75 17.81 -1.62
N SER A 255 1.64 17.22 -2.04
CA SER A 255 0.62 17.93 -2.84
C SER A 255 -0.02 19.13 -2.13
N VAL A 256 0.04 19.18 -0.80
CA VAL A 256 -0.56 20.25 0.02
C VAL A 256 0.45 20.96 0.93
N GLY A 257 1.72 20.56 0.94
CA GLY A 257 2.76 21.14 1.80
C GLY A 257 2.69 20.68 3.26
N ALA A 258 2.08 19.53 3.56
CA ALA A 258 2.02 18.93 4.90
C ALA A 258 3.35 18.26 5.28
N ALA A 259 3.64 18.15 6.58
CA ALA A 259 4.83 17.48 7.06
C ALA A 259 4.66 15.94 7.04
N MET A 260 5.68 15.24 6.55
CA MET A 260 5.80 13.78 6.61
C MET A 260 6.57 13.37 7.86
N ILE A 261 5.98 12.52 8.69
CA ILE A 261 6.61 11.94 9.88
C ILE A 261 6.59 10.41 9.74
N PRO A 262 7.53 9.84 8.96
CA PRO A 262 7.56 8.40 8.72
C PRO A 262 8.01 7.63 9.96
N VAL A 263 7.42 6.45 10.14
CA VAL A 263 7.89 5.44 11.09
C VAL A 263 8.63 4.36 10.30
N PRO A 264 9.92 4.12 10.57
CA PRO A 264 10.74 3.19 9.78
C PRO A 264 10.20 1.77 9.73
N GLU A 265 9.61 1.32 10.82
CA GLU A 265 8.95 0.02 10.96
C GLU A 265 7.75 0.17 11.91
N PHE A 266 6.61 -0.41 11.53
CA PHE A 266 5.44 -0.35 12.39
C PHE A 266 5.68 -1.09 13.72
N ASP A 267 5.51 -0.33 14.78
CA ASP A 267 5.39 -0.79 16.15
C ASP A 267 4.40 0.17 16.86
N PRO A 268 3.36 -0.34 17.54
CA PRO A 268 2.31 0.51 18.09
C PRO A 268 2.84 1.56 19.08
N VAL A 269 3.82 1.22 19.91
CA VAL A 269 4.44 2.15 20.85
C VAL A 269 5.17 3.27 20.12
N THR A 270 5.92 2.91 19.08
CA THR A 270 6.66 3.89 18.27
C THR A 270 5.71 4.85 17.56
N VAL A 271 4.56 4.35 17.05
CA VAL A 271 3.55 5.22 16.44
C VAL A 271 2.94 6.17 17.46
N LEU A 272 2.47 5.68 18.62
CA LEU A 272 1.86 6.50 19.66
C LEU A 272 2.82 7.58 20.18
N LYS A 273 4.08 7.23 20.46
CA LYS A 273 5.15 8.18 20.84
C LYS A 273 5.43 9.22 19.76
N THR A 274 5.44 8.80 18.49
CA THR A 274 5.68 9.72 17.37
C THR A 274 4.53 10.71 17.23
N VAL A 275 3.28 10.25 17.33
CA VAL A 275 2.10 11.12 17.29
C VAL A 275 2.15 12.17 18.41
N GLU A 276 2.40 11.75 19.64
CA GLU A 276 2.51 12.66 20.78
C GLU A 276 3.67 13.66 20.63
N LYS A 277 4.88 13.16 20.34
CA LYS A 277 6.10 13.97 20.26
C LYS A 277 6.05 15.02 19.15
N GLU A 278 5.61 14.63 17.96
CA GLU A 278 5.57 15.49 16.79
C GLU A 278 4.22 16.19 16.61
N LYS A 279 3.29 16.02 17.55
CA LYS A 279 1.94 16.57 17.48
C LYS A 279 1.27 16.29 16.13
N CYS A 280 1.30 15.01 15.72
CA CYS A 280 0.72 14.60 14.46
C CYS A 280 -0.78 14.87 14.43
N THR A 281 -1.27 15.38 13.31
CA THR A 281 -2.70 15.70 13.09
C THR A 281 -3.39 14.67 12.23
N ALA A 282 -2.60 13.85 11.53
CA ALA A 282 -3.09 12.79 10.66
C ALA A 282 -2.28 11.50 10.87
N LEU A 283 -2.96 10.36 10.72
CA LEU A 283 -2.37 9.02 10.86
C LEU A 283 -2.96 8.09 9.81
N HIS A 284 -2.09 7.39 9.07
CA HIS A 284 -2.48 6.32 8.16
C HIS A 284 -2.28 4.96 8.80
N GLY A 285 -3.16 4.02 8.52
CA GLY A 285 -2.99 2.65 8.99
C GLY A 285 -3.91 1.66 8.29
N VAL A 286 -3.53 0.39 8.35
CA VAL A 286 -4.45 -0.71 8.06
C VAL A 286 -5.21 -1.06 9.35
N PRO A 287 -6.39 -1.70 9.29
CA PRO A 287 -7.18 -2.01 10.50
C PRO A 287 -6.39 -2.70 11.60
N THR A 288 -5.50 -3.64 11.26
CA THR A 288 -4.67 -4.36 12.23
C THR A 288 -3.68 -3.46 12.99
N MET A 289 -3.20 -2.37 12.37
CA MET A 289 -2.35 -1.36 13.03
C MET A 289 -3.17 -0.60 14.08
N PHE A 290 -4.33 -0.06 13.70
CA PHE A 290 -5.21 0.63 14.64
C PHE A 290 -5.69 -0.28 15.79
N ILE A 291 -5.98 -1.54 15.51
CA ILE A 291 -6.33 -2.53 16.56
C ILE A 291 -5.15 -2.70 17.53
N ALA A 292 -3.91 -2.83 17.02
CA ALA A 292 -2.72 -2.98 17.86
C ALA A 292 -2.46 -1.73 18.72
N GLU A 293 -2.65 -0.54 18.17
CA GLU A 293 -2.52 0.73 18.89
C GLU A 293 -3.58 0.87 19.98
N LEU A 294 -4.87 0.68 19.64
CA LEU A 294 -6.01 0.81 20.57
C LEU A 294 -5.99 -0.18 21.75
N HIS A 295 -5.37 -1.35 21.55
CA HIS A 295 -5.30 -2.39 22.58
C HIS A 295 -3.93 -2.43 23.28
N HIS A 296 -3.05 -1.48 22.99
CA HIS A 296 -1.77 -1.40 23.70
C HIS A 296 -2.01 -1.06 25.18
N PRO A 297 -1.39 -1.76 26.15
CA PRO A 297 -1.62 -1.53 27.59
C PRO A 297 -1.41 -0.07 28.01
N ASP A 298 -0.44 0.62 27.42
CA ASP A 298 -0.11 2.00 27.71
C ASP A 298 -0.81 3.02 26.80
N PHE A 299 -1.83 2.62 26.05
CA PHE A 299 -2.52 3.49 25.09
C PHE A 299 -2.97 4.81 25.72
N ASP A 300 -3.60 4.75 26.89
CA ASP A 300 -4.14 5.94 27.57
C ASP A 300 -3.06 6.84 28.22
N ALA A 301 -1.77 6.44 28.15
CA ALA A 301 -0.64 7.26 28.61
C ALA A 301 -0.17 8.29 27.57
N TYR A 302 -0.61 8.18 26.30
CA TYR A 302 -0.18 9.06 25.22
C TYR A 302 -1.20 10.16 24.92
N ASP A 303 -0.71 11.39 24.69
CA ASP A 303 -1.52 12.52 24.23
C ASP A 303 -1.74 12.46 22.71
N LEU A 304 -2.88 11.96 22.28
CA LEU A 304 -3.32 11.87 20.90
C LEU A 304 -4.26 13.00 20.48
N SER A 305 -4.47 14.01 21.32
CA SER A 305 -5.48 15.07 21.16
C SER A 305 -5.31 15.93 19.88
N THR A 306 -4.14 15.88 19.25
CA THR A 306 -3.88 16.58 17.99
C THR A 306 -4.38 15.84 16.76
N LEU A 307 -4.63 14.53 16.86
CA LEU A 307 -5.14 13.74 15.74
C LEU A 307 -6.54 14.18 15.35
N ARG A 308 -6.79 14.29 14.05
CA ARG A 308 -8.11 14.59 13.49
C ARG A 308 -8.48 13.75 12.27
N THR A 309 -7.52 13.42 11.39
CA THR A 309 -7.79 12.81 10.09
C THR A 309 -6.79 11.71 9.74
N GLY A 310 -7.00 11.07 8.62
CA GLY A 310 -6.17 9.99 8.08
C GLY A 310 -6.98 9.03 7.24
N ILE A 311 -6.34 7.92 6.88
CA ILE A 311 -6.97 6.85 6.10
C ILE A 311 -6.83 5.52 6.84
N MET A 312 -7.95 4.82 7.00
CA MET A 312 -7.96 3.39 7.27
C MET A 312 -8.28 2.66 5.97
N ALA A 313 -7.35 1.81 5.49
CA ALA A 313 -7.49 1.13 4.20
C ALA A 313 -6.65 -0.15 4.13
N GLY A 314 -6.64 -0.78 2.94
CA GLY A 314 -5.78 -1.93 2.64
C GLY A 314 -6.40 -3.28 2.92
N SER A 315 -7.41 -3.35 3.76
CA SER A 315 -8.27 -4.51 4.02
C SER A 315 -9.66 -4.03 4.42
N PRO A 316 -10.65 -4.92 4.60
CA PRO A 316 -11.95 -4.52 5.13
C PRO A 316 -11.79 -3.77 6.46
N CYS A 317 -12.41 -2.59 6.56
CA CYS A 317 -12.38 -1.74 7.75
C CYS A 317 -13.61 -2.06 8.63
N PRO A 318 -13.44 -2.71 9.79
CA PRO A 318 -14.58 -3.03 10.65
C PRO A 318 -15.18 -1.75 11.24
N SER A 319 -16.51 -1.62 11.20
CA SER A 319 -17.20 -0.43 11.72
C SER A 319 -16.89 -0.17 13.19
N GLU A 320 -16.74 -1.22 14.00
CA GLU A 320 -16.41 -1.09 15.43
C GLU A 320 -14.98 -0.54 15.65
N VAL A 321 -14.01 -0.90 14.79
CA VAL A 321 -12.66 -0.34 14.86
C VAL A 321 -12.69 1.14 14.45
N MET A 322 -13.42 1.49 13.38
CA MET A 322 -13.59 2.88 12.96
C MET A 322 -14.20 3.75 14.06
N LYS A 323 -15.25 3.25 14.75
CA LYS A 323 -15.85 3.95 15.89
C LYS A 323 -14.84 4.17 17.02
N ALA A 324 -14.09 3.12 17.40
CA ALA A 324 -13.10 3.21 18.45
C ALA A 324 -11.96 4.21 18.10
N VAL A 325 -11.51 4.27 16.86
CA VAL A 325 -10.53 5.25 16.39
C VAL A 325 -11.07 6.68 16.49
N ILE A 326 -12.32 6.90 16.10
CA ILE A 326 -12.97 8.22 16.20
C ILE A 326 -13.12 8.64 17.68
N GLU A 327 -13.59 7.74 18.55
CA GLU A 327 -13.90 8.04 19.93
C GLU A 327 -12.68 8.12 20.84
N ARG A 328 -11.72 7.19 20.69
CA ARG A 328 -10.58 7.05 21.61
C ARG A 328 -9.31 7.73 21.10
N MET A 329 -9.07 7.76 19.78
CA MET A 329 -7.91 8.46 19.19
C MET A 329 -8.24 9.89 18.76
N GLY A 330 -9.50 10.31 18.81
CA GLY A 330 -9.92 11.67 18.44
C GLY A 330 -9.95 11.94 16.93
N MET A 331 -9.78 10.94 16.08
CA MET A 331 -9.71 11.09 14.62
C MET A 331 -11.10 11.32 13.98
N LYS A 332 -11.71 12.46 14.29
CA LYS A 332 -13.09 12.78 13.89
C LYS A 332 -13.31 12.78 12.38
N ASP A 333 -12.28 13.09 11.61
CA ASP A 333 -12.30 13.23 10.15
C ASP A 333 -11.63 12.05 9.44
N ILE A 334 -11.38 10.93 10.15
CA ILE A 334 -10.80 9.74 9.51
C ILE A 334 -11.66 9.24 8.37
N THR A 335 -11.04 8.81 7.28
CA THR A 335 -11.70 8.32 6.08
C THR A 335 -11.37 6.87 5.80
N ILE A 336 -12.26 6.18 5.10
CA ILE A 336 -11.99 4.88 4.48
C ILE A 336 -11.71 5.10 2.99
N ALA A 337 -10.64 4.50 2.48
CA ALA A 337 -10.32 4.49 1.06
C ALA A 337 -10.31 3.03 0.55
N TYR A 338 -10.92 2.83 -0.62
CA TYR A 338 -10.90 1.57 -1.35
C TYR A 338 -10.18 1.73 -2.68
N GLY A 339 -9.39 0.73 -3.03
CA GLY A 339 -8.71 0.66 -4.31
C GLY A 339 -7.69 -0.46 -4.39
N GLN A 340 -6.90 -0.41 -5.44
CA GLN A 340 -5.84 -1.39 -5.74
C GLN A 340 -4.70 -0.70 -6.47
N THR A 341 -3.52 -1.31 -6.50
CA THR A 341 -2.32 -0.73 -7.12
C THR A 341 -2.57 -0.32 -8.57
N GLU A 342 -3.35 -1.10 -9.30
CA GLU A 342 -3.78 -0.87 -10.68
C GLU A 342 -4.63 0.41 -10.87
N ALA A 343 -5.05 1.03 -9.77
CA ALA A 343 -5.82 2.28 -9.75
C ALA A 343 -5.10 3.43 -8.99
N SER A 344 -3.80 3.36 -8.76
CA SER A 344 -2.88 4.45 -8.34
C SER A 344 -2.95 5.03 -6.91
N PRO A 345 -3.51 4.44 -5.85
CA PRO A 345 -4.27 3.21 -5.76
C PRO A 345 -5.78 3.41 -5.50
N VAL A 346 -6.28 4.64 -5.21
CA VAL A 346 -7.64 4.84 -4.69
C VAL A 346 -8.66 5.03 -5.81
N ILE A 347 -9.76 4.31 -5.68
CA ILE A 347 -10.93 4.37 -6.56
C ILE A 347 -12.06 5.15 -5.89
N THR A 348 -12.41 4.75 -4.65
CA THR A 348 -13.44 5.43 -3.85
C THR A 348 -12.89 5.79 -2.48
N GLN A 349 -13.39 6.88 -1.91
CA GLN A 349 -13.04 7.31 -0.56
C GLN A 349 -14.21 8.04 0.07
N THR A 350 -14.41 7.87 1.38
CA THR A 350 -15.29 8.74 2.16
C THR A 350 -14.65 10.12 2.30
N ARG A 351 -15.44 11.13 2.63
CA ARG A 351 -14.99 12.51 2.82
C ARG A 351 -14.98 12.86 4.30
N ALA A 352 -14.09 13.72 4.73
CA ALA A 352 -14.02 14.20 6.12
C ALA A 352 -15.35 14.79 6.60
N ASN A 353 -16.12 15.42 5.71
CA ASN A 353 -17.42 16.00 5.99
C ASN A 353 -18.63 15.07 5.75
N ASP A 354 -18.39 13.80 5.37
CA ASP A 354 -19.46 12.81 5.29
C ASP A 354 -20.03 12.51 6.69
N SER A 355 -21.30 12.10 6.75
CA SER A 355 -21.92 11.68 8.00
C SER A 355 -21.15 10.49 8.62
N PHE A 356 -21.23 10.38 9.95
CA PHE A 356 -20.58 9.28 10.67
C PHE A 356 -20.92 7.90 10.08
N ILE A 357 -22.19 7.65 9.77
CA ILE A 357 -22.67 6.38 9.19
C ILE A 357 -21.97 6.14 7.85
N ARG A 358 -21.92 7.12 6.95
CA ARG A 358 -21.24 7.00 5.65
C ARG A 358 -19.77 6.65 5.81
N ARG A 359 -19.08 7.28 6.77
CA ARG A 359 -17.64 7.06 7.01
C ARG A 359 -17.31 5.71 7.65
N VAL A 360 -18.23 5.08 8.36
CA VAL A 360 -17.97 3.78 9.03
C VAL A 360 -18.54 2.57 8.28
N GLU A 361 -19.52 2.78 7.40
CA GLU A 361 -20.23 1.66 6.75
C GLU A 361 -19.97 1.57 5.24
N THR A 362 -19.33 2.58 4.64
CA THR A 362 -19.05 2.59 3.21
C THR A 362 -17.57 2.80 2.92
N THR A 363 -17.16 2.49 1.69
CA THR A 363 -15.84 2.86 1.17
C THR A 363 -15.88 4.22 0.43
N GLY A 364 -16.95 4.99 0.63
CA GLY A 364 -17.15 6.29 0.01
C GLY A 364 -17.62 6.19 -1.44
N ARG A 365 -17.48 7.30 -2.14
CA ARG A 365 -17.84 7.47 -3.55
C ARG A 365 -16.60 7.70 -4.41
N ALA A 366 -16.76 7.62 -5.72
CA ALA A 366 -15.71 7.87 -6.71
C ALA A 366 -14.86 9.10 -6.36
N LEU A 367 -13.55 9.02 -6.54
CA LEU A 367 -12.68 10.19 -6.47
C LEU A 367 -13.07 11.22 -7.54
N PRO A 368 -12.78 12.52 -7.33
CA PRO A 368 -12.96 13.53 -8.38
C PRO A 368 -12.30 13.11 -9.70
N HIS A 369 -12.95 13.43 -10.82
CA HIS A 369 -12.48 13.11 -12.18
C HIS A 369 -12.32 11.62 -12.49
N THR A 370 -13.00 10.74 -11.75
CA THR A 370 -13.06 9.30 -12.01
C THR A 370 -14.49 8.80 -12.16
N GLU A 371 -14.64 7.71 -12.86
CA GLU A 371 -15.91 7.05 -13.03
C GLU A 371 -15.90 5.69 -12.33
N VAL A 372 -17.01 5.35 -11.70
CA VAL A 372 -17.24 4.05 -11.06
C VAL A 372 -18.59 3.53 -11.46
N LYS A 373 -18.66 2.26 -11.82
CA LYS A 373 -19.91 1.53 -12.06
C LYS A 373 -19.84 0.13 -11.47
N ILE A 374 -21.01 -0.45 -11.26
CA ILE A 374 -21.16 -1.84 -10.82
C ILE A 374 -21.76 -2.62 -12.00
N VAL A 375 -21.11 -3.72 -12.37
CA VAL A 375 -21.54 -4.53 -13.51
C VAL A 375 -21.83 -5.97 -13.08
N GLU A 376 -22.66 -6.66 -13.85
CA GLU A 376 -22.84 -8.11 -13.69
C GLU A 376 -21.48 -8.82 -13.94
N PRO A 377 -21.00 -9.67 -13.00
CA PRO A 377 -19.72 -10.35 -13.14
C PRO A 377 -19.58 -11.12 -14.47
N GLY A 378 -18.42 -10.94 -15.12
CA GLY A 378 -18.17 -11.58 -16.43
C GLY A 378 -18.83 -10.89 -17.62
N THR A 379 -19.54 -9.79 -17.39
CA THR A 379 -20.16 -8.97 -18.42
C THR A 379 -19.71 -7.50 -18.32
N CYS A 380 -20.17 -6.65 -19.24
CA CYS A 380 -20.02 -5.19 -19.11
C CYS A 380 -21.36 -4.50 -18.80
N GLN A 381 -22.41 -5.26 -18.50
CA GLN A 381 -23.74 -4.72 -18.25
C GLN A 381 -23.83 -4.12 -16.85
N GLU A 382 -24.16 -2.84 -16.78
CA GLU A 382 -24.33 -2.14 -15.50
C GLU A 382 -25.60 -2.65 -14.80
N VAL A 383 -25.47 -2.95 -13.50
CA VAL A 383 -26.60 -3.36 -12.66
C VAL A 383 -27.29 -2.13 -12.05
N GLN A 384 -28.53 -2.30 -11.61
CA GLN A 384 -29.26 -1.23 -10.92
C GLN A 384 -28.60 -0.86 -9.59
N ARG A 385 -28.83 0.37 -9.13
CA ARG A 385 -28.41 0.80 -7.80
C ARG A 385 -28.96 -0.13 -6.72
N GLY A 386 -28.15 -0.42 -5.70
CA GLY A 386 -28.51 -1.37 -4.66
C GLY A 386 -28.29 -2.85 -5.02
N VAL A 387 -28.03 -3.18 -6.28
CA VAL A 387 -27.71 -4.53 -6.72
C VAL A 387 -26.21 -4.77 -6.67
N GLN A 388 -25.81 -5.95 -6.17
CA GLN A 388 -24.41 -6.35 -6.10
C GLN A 388 -23.87 -6.75 -7.48
N GLY A 389 -22.64 -6.34 -7.78
CA GLY A 389 -21.90 -6.74 -8.97
C GLY A 389 -20.41 -6.45 -8.84
N GLU A 390 -19.65 -6.63 -9.92
CA GLU A 390 -18.22 -6.28 -9.97
C GLU A 390 -18.05 -4.77 -10.10
N LEU A 391 -17.19 -4.20 -9.24
CA LEU A 391 -16.85 -2.79 -9.34
C LEU A 391 -15.85 -2.57 -10.48
N CYS A 392 -16.19 -1.66 -11.38
CA CYS A 392 -15.31 -1.19 -12.44
C CYS A 392 -15.07 0.30 -12.32
N THR A 393 -13.88 0.73 -12.72
CA THR A 393 -13.49 2.15 -12.67
C THR A 393 -12.79 2.60 -13.95
N ARG A 394 -12.91 3.89 -14.27
CA ARG A 394 -12.24 4.54 -15.40
C ARG A 394 -11.80 5.96 -15.01
N GLY A 395 -10.67 6.40 -15.54
CA GLY A 395 -10.17 7.77 -15.34
C GLY A 395 -8.66 7.84 -15.25
N TYR A 396 -8.16 9.02 -14.84
CA TYR A 396 -6.74 9.33 -14.75
C TYR A 396 -5.94 8.33 -13.89
N HIS A 397 -6.58 7.69 -12.93
CA HIS A 397 -5.95 6.82 -11.94
C HIS A 397 -5.67 5.39 -12.44
N VAL A 398 -6.25 4.97 -13.56
CA VAL A 398 -6.03 3.63 -14.12
C VAL A 398 -4.60 3.49 -14.62
N MET A 399 -3.91 2.43 -14.22
CA MET A 399 -2.53 2.11 -14.60
C MET A 399 -2.33 2.09 -16.12
N LYS A 400 -1.09 2.29 -16.56
CA LYS A 400 -0.71 2.13 -17.96
C LYS A 400 -0.77 0.66 -18.43
N GLY A 401 -0.66 -0.27 -17.50
CA GLY A 401 -0.71 -1.72 -17.72
C GLY A 401 0.29 -2.48 -16.85
N TYR A 402 0.35 -3.79 -17.06
CA TYR A 402 1.37 -4.65 -16.45
C TYR A 402 2.63 -4.70 -17.32
N TYR A 403 3.78 -4.51 -16.70
CA TYR A 403 5.07 -4.56 -17.40
C TYR A 403 5.32 -5.95 -17.99
N LYS A 404 5.61 -6.00 -19.30
CA LYS A 404 5.81 -7.24 -20.10
C LYS A 404 4.62 -8.23 -20.11
N ASP A 405 3.43 -7.81 -19.69
CA ASP A 405 2.25 -8.69 -19.66
C ASP A 405 1.03 -8.00 -20.32
N LYS A 406 1.05 -7.94 -21.64
CA LYS A 406 -0.04 -7.35 -22.45
C LYS A 406 -1.35 -8.14 -22.33
N GLU A 407 -1.27 -9.45 -22.12
CA GLU A 407 -2.45 -10.30 -22.00
C GLU A 407 -3.18 -10.03 -20.69
N ALA A 408 -2.46 -10.03 -19.56
CA ALA A 408 -3.04 -9.65 -18.28
C ALA A 408 -3.57 -8.21 -18.29
N THR A 409 -2.89 -7.27 -19.00
CA THR A 409 -3.38 -5.91 -19.16
C THR A 409 -4.73 -5.86 -19.87
N ARG A 410 -4.89 -6.57 -20.99
CA ARG A 410 -6.17 -6.63 -21.73
C ARG A 410 -7.29 -7.32 -20.95
N LYS A 411 -6.95 -8.25 -20.07
CA LYS A 411 -7.94 -8.90 -19.17
C LYS A 411 -8.38 -7.95 -18.05
N ALA A 412 -7.50 -7.08 -17.57
CA ALA A 412 -7.79 -6.14 -16.50
C ALA A 412 -8.48 -4.86 -16.99
N ILE A 413 -8.08 -4.36 -18.17
CA ILE A 413 -8.57 -3.09 -18.74
C ILE A 413 -9.16 -3.37 -20.12
N ASN A 414 -10.45 -3.06 -20.30
CA ASN A 414 -11.11 -3.24 -21.59
C ASN A 414 -10.76 -2.11 -22.59
N HIS A 415 -11.26 -2.21 -23.82
CA HIS A 415 -10.99 -1.25 -24.89
C HIS A 415 -11.54 0.17 -24.62
N ASP A 416 -12.55 0.30 -23.76
CA ASP A 416 -13.12 1.60 -23.34
C ASP A 416 -12.38 2.22 -22.14
N GLY A 417 -11.31 1.59 -21.66
CA GLY A 417 -10.50 2.06 -20.53
C GLY A 417 -11.08 1.73 -19.16
N TRP A 418 -12.08 0.85 -19.06
CA TRP A 418 -12.59 0.37 -17.78
C TRP A 418 -11.67 -0.68 -17.19
N LEU A 419 -11.20 -0.44 -15.96
CA LEU A 419 -10.49 -1.39 -15.12
C LEU A 419 -11.51 -2.23 -14.35
N PHE A 420 -11.45 -3.54 -14.52
CA PHE A 420 -12.22 -4.55 -13.79
C PHE A 420 -11.43 -4.91 -12.52
N THR A 421 -12.01 -4.65 -11.36
CA THR A 421 -11.26 -4.78 -10.10
C THR A 421 -11.20 -6.21 -9.57
N GLY A 422 -12.11 -7.07 -9.97
CA GLY A 422 -12.32 -8.40 -9.39
C GLY A 422 -12.96 -8.34 -7.99
N ASP A 423 -13.33 -7.15 -7.52
CA ASP A 423 -13.98 -6.95 -6.23
C ASP A 423 -15.48 -6.71 -6.42
N LEU A 424 -16.29 -7.32 -5.57
CA LEU A 424 -17.75 -7.15 -5.57
C LEU A 424 -18.16 -5.99 -4.69
N ALA A 425 -19.11 -5.21 -5.17
CA ALA A 425 -19.63 -4.06 -4.45
C ALA A 425 -21.12 -3.83 -4.70
N VAL A 426 -21.73 -3.07 -3.81
CA VAL A 426 -23.05 -2.46 -3.99
C VAL A 426 -22.84 -0.95 -3.98
N MET A 427 -23.51 -0.24 -4.89
CA MET A 427 -23.51 1.23 -4.95
C MET A 427 -24.93 1.75 -4.71
N ASP A 428 -25.07 2.69 -3.76
CA ASP A 428 -26.37 3.29 -3.47
C ASP A 428 -26.72 4.43 -4.44
N GLU A 429 -27.92 5.04 -4.26
CA GLU A 429 -28.42 6.13 -5.10
C GLU A 429 -27.52 7.38 -5.06
N ASP A 430 -26.82 7.63 -3.94
CA ASP A 430 -25.92 8.76 -3.77
C ASP A 430 -24.49 8.47 -4.27
N GLY A 431 -24.25 7.26 -4.83
CA GLY A 431 -22.96 6.83 -5.38
C GLY A 431 -21.96 6.30 -4.33
N TYR A 432 -22.38 6.07 -3.10
CA TYR A 432 -21.52 5.45 -2.08
C TYR A 432 -21.42 3.95 -2.31
N CYS A 433 -20.19 3.45 -2.29
CA CYS A 433 -19.89 2.05 -2.51
C CYS A 433 -19.66 1.31 -1.19
N ARG A 434 -20.09 0.07 -1.15
CA ARG A 434 -19.76 -0.89 -0.08
C ARG A 434 -19.20 -2.14 -0.73
N ILE A 435 -17.94 -2.46 -0.43
CA ILE A 435 -17.32 -3.69 -0.92
C ILE A 435 -17.91 -4.86 -0.15
N THR A 436 -18.42 -5.85 -0.87
CA THR A 436 -19.09 -7.03 -0.30
C THR A 436 -18.20 -8.27 -0.34
N GLY A 437 -17.14 -8.27 -1.16
CA GLY A 437 -16.20 -9.38 -1.24
C GLY A 437 -15.30 -9.31 -2.46
N ARG A 438 -14.63 -10.41 -2.73
CA ARG A 438 -13.87 -10.62 -3.98
C ARG A 438 -14.49 -11.75 -4.77
N LEU A 439 -14.51 -11.63 -6.08
CA LEU A 439 -15.00 -12.69 -6.96
C LEU A 439 -14.30 -14.03 -6.69
N LYS A 440 -12.99 -14.00 -6.48
CA LYS A 440 -12.18 -15.20 -6.23
C LYS A 440 -12.23 -15.75 -4.79
N ASP A 441 -12.66 -14.93 -3.82
CA ASP A 441 -12.75 -15.34 -2.41
C ASP A 441 -14.18 -15.79 -2.05
N MET A 442 -15.14 -15.58 -2.95
CA MET A 442 -16.49 -16.10 -2.83
C MET A 442 -16.45 -17.62 -2.81
N LEU A 443 -17.08 -18.22 -1.82
CA LEU A 443 -17.23 -19.68 -1.75
C LEU A 443 -18.61 -20.09 -2.23
N ILE A 444 -18.69 -21.23 -2.91
CA ILE A 444 -19.94 -21.78 -3.41
C ILE A 444 -20.31 -23.02 -2.61
N ARG A 445 -21.31 -22.87 -1.76
CA ARG A 445 -21.78 -23.95 -0.89
C ARG A 445 -23.16 -24.46 -1.35
N GLY A 446 -23.16 -25.65 -1.95
CA GLY A 446 -24.41 -26.29 -2.40
C GLY A 446 -25.17 -25.45 -3.44
N GLY A 447 -24.47 -24.68 -4.28
CA GLY A 447 -25.04 -23.77 -5.27
C GLY A 447 -25.33 -22.35 -4.76
N GLU A 448 -25.15 -22.08 -3.47
CA GLU A 448 -25.34 -20.76 -2.86
C GLU A 448 -24.00 -20.02 -2.76
N ASN A 449 -23.98 -18.78 -3.22
CA ASN A 449 -22.82 -17.90 -3.11
C ASN A 449 -22.73 -17.34 -1.68
N ILE A 450 -21.58 -17.57 -1.02
CA ILE A 450 -21.30 -17.04 0.31
C ILE A 450 -20.10 -16.09 0.22
N TYR A 451 -20.29 -14.91 0.75
CA TYR A 451 -19.25 -13.88 0.82
C TYR A 451 -18.64 -13.86 2.21
N PRO A 452 -17.35 -14.20 2.38
CA PRO A 452 -16.66 -14.27 3.67
C PRO A 452 -16.88 -13.02 4.54
N ARG A 453 -16.83 -11.83 3.94
CA ARG A 453 -16.98 -10.56 4.64
C ARG A 453 -18.31 -10.44 5.39
N GLU A 454 -19.38 -10.94 4.85
CA GLU A 454 -20.70 -10.88 5.48
C GLU A 454 -20.73 -11.65 6.81
N ILE A 455 -20.03 -12.78 6.85
CA ILE A 455 -19.89 -13.58 8.08
C ILE A 455 -18.91 -12.89 9.04
N GLU A 456 -17.82 -12.33 8.54
CA GLU A 456 -16.83 -11.59 9.33
C GLU A 456 -17.47 -10.41 10.04
N GLU A 457 -18.19 -9.55 9.33
CA GLU A 457 -18.87 -8.39 9.91
C GLU A 457 -19.92 -8.77 10.96
N PHE A 458 -20.59 -9.90 10.76
CA PHE A 458 -21.53 -10.41 11.78
C PHE A 458 -20.81 -10.88 13.03
N LEU A 459 -19.73 -11.65 12.90
CA LEU A 459 -18.97 -12.19 14.02
C LEU A 459 -18.16 -11.12 14.78
N TYR A 460 -17.73 -10.03 14.13
CA TYR A 460 -17.12 -8.87 14.81
C TYR A 460 -18.00 -8.24 15.88
N ARG A 461 -19.35 -8.38 15.77
CA ARG A 461 -20.30 -7.86 16.78
C ARG A 461 -20.35 -8.72 18.03
N HIS A 462 -19.72 -9.88 18.04
CA HIS A 462 -19.70 -10.75 19.23
C HIS A 462 -18.74 -10.17 20.29
N PRO A 463 -19.17 -10.02 21.57
CA PRO A 463 -18.40 -9.33 22.61
C PRO A 463 -16.99 -9.88 22.87
N ALA A 464 -16.77 -11.18 22.64
CA ALA A 464 -15.50 -11.85 22.87
C ALA A 464 -14.57 -11.82 21.64
N VAL A 465 -15.05 -11.45 20.45
CA VAL A 465 -14.26 -11.48 19.21
C VAL A 465 -13.46 -10.19 19.08
N LEU A 466 -12.15 -10.31 18.89
CA LEU A 466 -11.24 -9.21 18.57
C LEU A 466 -11.10 -9.06 17.07
N ASP A 467 -10.85 -10.18 16.36
CA ASP A 467 -10.69 -10.21 14.89
C ASP A 467 -11.21 -11.55 14.36
N VAL A 468 -11.67 -11.56 13.11
CA VAL A 468 -12.19 -12.75 12.45
C VAL A 468 -11.90 -12.73 10.96
N GLN A 469 -11.46 -13.88 10.43
CA GLN A 469 -11.21 -14.09 9.02
C GLN A 469 -11.92 -15.36 8.56
N VAL A 470 -12.67 -15.25 7.47
CA VAL A 470 -13.42 -16.38 6.92
C VAL A 470 -12.83 -16.77 5.56
N VAL A 471 -12.67 -18.08 5.38
CA VAL A 471 -12.17 -18.67 4.13
C VAL A 471 -13.06 -19.85 3.71
N GLY A 472 -13.17 -20.07 2.40
CA GLY A 472 -13.79 -21.27 1.86
C GLY A 472 -12.80 -22.46 1.90
N VAL A 473 -13.27 -23.63 2.26
CA VAL A 473 -12.48 -24.89 2.22
C VAL A 473 -13.27 -25.97 1.50
N PRO A 474 -12.62 -26.97 0.87
CA PRO A 474 -13.29 -28.04 0.16
C PRO A 474 -14.24 -28.85 1.06
N ASP A 475 -15.40 -29.23 0.53
CA ASP A 475 -16.35 -30.14 1.15
C ASP A 475 -16.95 -31.11 0.14
N ALA A 476 -16.92 -32.40 0.44
CA ALA A 476 -17.37 -33.46 -0.47
C ALA A 476 -18.85 -33.39 -0.82
N LYS A 477 -19.68 -32.83 0.05
CA LYS A 477 -21.15 -32.76 -0.13
C LYS A 477 -21.60 -31.46 -0.75
N PHE A 478 -21.01 -30.34 -0.34
CA PHE A 478 -21.48 -29.01 -0.70
C PHE A 478 -20.53 -28.25 -1.64
N GLY A 479 -19.42 -28.88 -2.06
CA GLY A 479 -18.36 -28.26 -2.84
C GLY A 479 -17.41 -27.48 -1.95
N GLU A 480 -17.93 -26.49 -1.24
CA GLU A 480 -17.15 -25.73 -0.25
C GLU A 480 -17.92 -25.53 1.07
N GLU A 481 -17.18 -25.30 2.14
CA GLU A 481 -17.68 -24.93 3.46
C GLU A 481 -16.91 -23.72 4.01
N ALA A 482 -17.57 -22.94 4.87
CA ALA A 482 -16.94 -21.79 5.52
C ALA A 482 -16.13 -22.22 6.75
N ALA A 483 -14.90 -21.70 6.85
CA ALA A 483 -14.02 -21.82 8.02
C ALA A 483 -13.73 -20.41 8.57
N ALA A 484 -14.04 -20.18 9.84
CA ALA A 484 -13.79 -18.93 10.55
C ALA A 484 -12.58 -19.07 11.47
N TRP A 485 -11.56 -18.25 11.22
CA TRP A 485 -10.40 -18.08 12.08
C TRP A 485 -10.64 -16.88 12.98
N ILE A 486 -10.57 -17.07 14.31
CA ILE A 486 -11.02 -16.10 15.30
C ILE A 486 -9.92 -15.79 16.29
N LYS A 487 -9.65 -14.49 16.47
CA LYS A 487 -8.84 -13.96 17.55
C LYS A 487 -9.77 -13.41 18.63
N LEU A 488 -9.57 -13.82 19.87
CA LEU A 488 -10.39 -13.36 21.01
C LEU A 488 -9.76 -12.13 21.66
N LYS A 489 -10.59 -11.31 22.29
CA LYS A 489 -10.14 -10.23 23.18
C LYS A 489 -9.50 -10.82 24.43
N ASP A 490 -8.53 -10.11 25.00
CA ASP A 490 -7.82 -10.54 26.19
C ASP A 490 -8.79 -10.84 27.36
N GLY A 491 -8.55 -11.97 28.02
CA GLY A 491 -9.39 -12.43 29.14
C GLY A 491 -10.80 -12.90 28.76
N LYS A 492 -11.14 -12.94 27.46
CA LYS A 492 -12.41 -13.48 26.99
C LYS A 492 -12.25 -14.91 26.51
N SER A 493 -13.27 -15.72 26.70
CA SER A 493 -13.37 -17.08 26.20
C SER A 493 -14.74 -17.31 25.58
N VAL A 494 -14.79 -18.07 24.53
CA VAL A 494 -16.00 -18.55 23.87
C VAL A 494 -15.67 -19.83 23.13
N SER A 495 -16.56 -20.81 23.16
CA SER A 495 -16.38 -22.06 22.42
C SER A 495 -16.87 -21.94 20.96
N SER A 496 -16.42 -22.90 20.11
CA SER A 496 -16.93 -23.02 18.74
C SER A 496 -18.45 -23.18 18.69
N ASP A 497 -19.03 -23.97 19.62
CA ASP A 497 -20.46 -24.22 19.61
C ASP A 497 -21.27 -23.00 20.07
N GLU A 498 -20.76 -22.22 21.01
CA GLU A 498 -21.38 -20.95 21.41
C GLU A 498 -21.38 -19.93 20.28
N LEU A 499 -20.28 -19.82 19.48
CA LEU A 499 -20.23 -18.96 18.31
C LEU A 499 -21.18 -19.42 17.21
N LYS A 500 -21.28 -20.72 16.96
CA LYS A 500 -22.28 -21.28 16.03
C LYS A 500 -23.72 -21.02 16.52
N ALA A 501 -23.95 -21.16 17.80
CA ALA A 501 -25.25 -20.84 18.42
C ALA A 501 -25.57 -19.35 18.30
N TYR A 502 -24.58 -18.47 18.48
CA TYR A 502 -24.73 -17.02 18.27
C TYR A 502 -25.17 -16.68 16.83
N CYS A 503 -24.70 -17.43 15.82
CA CYS A 503 -25.08 -17.28 14.42
C CYS A 503 -26.51 -17.80 14.15
N LYS A 504 -26.97 -18.82 14.88
CA LYS A 504 -28.23 -19.53 14.60
C LYS A 504 -29.44 -18.60 14.72
N GLY A 505 -30.25 -18.55 13.68
CA GLY A 505 -31.44 -17.69 13.59
C GLY A 505 -31.15 -16.21 13.34
N LYS A 506 -29.87 -15.79 13.27
CA LYS A 506 -29.47 -14.40 12.99
C LYS A 506 -28.82 -14.22 11.61
N ILE A 507 -28.18 -15.27 11.09
CA ILE A 507 -27.73 -15.34 9.71
C ILE A 507 -28.26 -16.62 9.04
N ALA A 508 -28.26 -16.64 7.73
CA ALA A 508 -28.73 -17.79 6.98
C ALA A 508 -27.92 -19.06 7.32
N ARG A 509 -28.59 -20.21 7.43
CA ARG A 509 -27.98 -21.46 7.90
C ARG A 509 -26.76 -21.88 7.09
N HIS A 510 -26.76 -21.65 5.79
CA HIS A 510 -25.62 -21.98 4.90
C HIS A 510 -24.40 -21.10 5.14
N LYS A 511 -24.55 -19.91 5.78
CA LYS A 511 -23.48 -18.97 6.13
C LYS A 511 -22.83 -19.25 7.49
N ILE A 512 -23.41 -20.13 8.31
CA ILE A 512 -22.82 -20.47 9.61
C ILE A 512 -21.54 -21.25 9.39
N PRO A 513 -20.37 -20.79 9.89
CA PRO A 513 -19.11 -21.48 9.67
C PRO A 513 -19.14 -22.91 10.24
N ARG A 514 -18.79 -23.86 9.39
CA ARG A 514 -18.64 -25.26 9.82
C ARG A 514 -17.43 -25.43 10.73
N TYR A 515 -16.32 -24.81 10.35
CA TYR A 515 -15.07 -24.85 11.09
C TYR A 515 -14.87 -23.52 11.82
N VAL A 516 -14.58 -23.58 13.11
CA VAL A 516 -14.23 -22.43 13.94
C VAL A 516 -12.88 -22.72 14.57
N ILE A 517 -11.87 -21.90 14.26
CA ILE A 517 -10.48 -22.09 14.65
C ILE A 517 -10.05 -20.83 15.43
N PHE A 518 -9.57 -21.05 16.67
CA PHE A 518 -9.02 -19.96 17.46
C PHE A 518 -7.54 -19.80 17.20
N THR A 519 -7.06 -18.56 17.12
CA THR A 519 -5.67 -18.22 16.87
C THR A 519 -5.27 -16.97 17.64
N ASN A 520 -3.99 -16.88 17.99
CA ASN A 520 -3.43 -15.66 18.55
C ASN A 520 -2.90 -14.73 17.46
N ASP A 521 -2.52 -15.28 16.29
CA ASP A 521 -1.93 -14.53 15.18
C ASP A 521 -2.41 -15.04 13.82
N TYR A 522 -2.45 -14.12 12.86
CA TYR A 522 -2.69 -14.43 11.46
C TYR A 522 -1.41 -14.36 10.64
N PRO A 523 -1.26 -15.17 9.58
CA PRO A 523 -0.23 -14.96 8.58
C PRO A 523 -0.52 -13.65 7.84
N MET A 524 0.41 -12.70 7.91
CA MET A 524 0.27 -11.38 7.30
C MET A 524 1.31 -11.12 6.22
N THR A 525 0.98 -10.20 5.31
CA THR A 525 1.94 -9.58 4.40
C THR A 525 2.76 -8.53 5.15
N ALA A 526 3.86 -8.04 4.54
CA ALA A 526 4.63 -6.92 5.08
C ALA A 526 3.81 -5.61 5.23
N SER A 527 2.75 -5.47 4.44
CA SER A 527 1.83 -4.33 4.52
C SER A 527 0.71 -4.52 5.57
N GLY A 528 0.77 -5.56 6.41
CA GLY A 528 -0.22 -5.85 7.44
C GLY A 528 -1.53 -6.48 6.95
N LYS A 529 -1.58 -6.93 5.68
CA LYS A 529 -2.76 -7.62 5.13
C LYS A 529 -2.73 -9.11 5.46
N ILE A 530 -3.85 -9.66 5.87
CA ILE A 530 -3.97 -11.09 6.21
C ILE A 530 -3.95 -11.95 4.94
N GLN A 531 -3.14 -13.01 4.97
CA GLN A 531 -2.97 -13.96 3.87
C GLN A 531 -4.01 -15.08 3.95
N LYS A 532 -5.23 -14.81 3.50
CA LYS A 532 -6.36 -15.77 3.55
C LYS A 532 -6.05 -17.12 2.90
N TYR A 533 -5.25 -17.15 1.84
CA TYR A 533 -4.87 -18.40 1.20
C TYR A 533 -4.10 -19.35 2.15
N LYS A 534 -3.23 -18.79 3.01
CA LYS A 534 -2.53 -19.59 4.04
C LYS A 534 -3.47 -20.09 5.13
N LEU A 535 -4.51 -19.33 5.47
CA LEU A 535 -5.53 -19.80 6.39
C LEU A 535 -6.33 -20.96 5.78
N ARG A 536 -6.67 -20.85 4.48
CA ARG A 536 -7.31 -21.94 3.72
C ARG A 536 -6.43 -23.20 3.72
N GLU A 537 -5.15 -23.09 3.34
CA GLU A 537 -4.20 -24.22 3.31
C GLU A 537 -4.08 -24.88 4.68
N LYS A 538 -3.86 -24.10 5.74
CA LYS A 538 -3.81 -24.61 7.12
C LYS A 538 -5.10 -25.31 7.55
N THR A 539 -6.26 -24.79 7.16
CA THR A 539 -7.54 -25.43 7.51
C THR A 539 -7.68 -26.77 6.79
N ILE A 540 -7.31 -26.84 5.51
CA ILE A 540 -7.32 -28.08 4.73
C ILE A 540 -6.43 -29.13 5.39
N GLU A 541 -5.23 -28.76 5.79
CA GLU A 541 -4.30 -29.63 6.49
C GLU A 541 -4.82 -30.08 7.85
N MET A 542 -5.28 -29.15 8.69
CA MET A 542 -5.77 -29.43 10.06
C MET A 542 -6.94 -30.41 10.10
N PHE A 543 -7.84 -30.34 9.11
CA PHE A 543 -9.04 -31.15 9.05
C PHE A 543 -8.99 -32.27 8.01
N ASN A 544 -7.81 -32.50 7.38
CA ASN A 544 -7.60 -33.50 6.34
C ASN A 544 -8.64 -33.42 5.21
N LEU A 545 -8.93 -32.21 4.74
CA LEU A 545 -9.95 -31.98 3.72
C LEU A 545 -9.37 -32.29 2.34
N SER A 546 -9.93 -33.28 1.64
CA SER A 546 -9.54 -33.57 0.26
C SER A 546 -10.27 -32.64 -0.71
N SER A 547 -9.53 -31.98 -1.61
CA SER A 547 -10.13 -31.38 -2.79
C SER A 547 -10.75 -32.48 -3.63
N THR A 548 -12.06 -32.54 -3.71
CA THR A 548 -12.72 -33.30 -4.79
C THR A 548 -12.30 -32.68 -6.11
N GLN A 549 -11.64 -33.48 -6.98
CA GLN A 549 -11.30 -33.13 -8.36
C GLN A 549 -12.54 -32.81 -9.16
#